data_d192d4c722a47ee73841d09d23926d6a
#
_entry.id   d192d4c722a47ee73841d09d23926d6a
#
_cell.length_a   1.000
_cell.length_b   1.000
_cell.length_c   1.000
_cell.angle_alpha   90.00
_cell.angle_beta   90.00
_cell.angle_gamma   90.00
#
_symmetry.space_group_name_H-M   'P 1'
#
loop_
_entity.id
_entity.type
_entity.pdbx_description
1 polymer ?
#
loop_
_entity_poly.entity_id
_entity_poly.type
_entity_poly.pdbx_seq_one_letter_code
_entity_poly.pdbx_strand_id
1 'polypeptide(L)'
;NYQPNLLARSLNTGISGTIGLIIPDITDSFYSKVARSIEKEAETQGYSLMICSSESEIERENRMIRLFKAKQVDGIIVAPTKVSKIEIQNLVKEGYPLVLFDRYFPEMQTNYIIIDNEGSSYELVKKMIDNGSSKIAIITTNPHLRTMNMRREGYARALIEANLPVDPDLYGEVTFVDYEKNVFK
;
A
#
# COMPACT_ATOMS: atom_id res chain seq x y z
N ASN A 1 -4.12 5.21 42.82
CA ASN A 1 -3.54 5.46 41.49
C ASN A 1 -4.63 6.04 40.60
N TYR A 2 -4.63 7.34 40.42
CA TYR A 2 -5.51 8.01 39.45
C TYR A 2 -4.95 7.73 38.04
N GLN A 3 -5.69 6.97 37.20
CA GLN A 3 -5.41 6.89 35.76
C GLN A 3 -6.26 7.93 35.04
N PRO A 4 -5.64 8.91 34.36
CA PRO A 4 -6.39 9.90 33.56
C PRO A 4 -7.28 9.18 32.56
N ASN A 5 -8.56 9.53 32.51
CA ASN A 5 -9.47 9.00 31.50
C ASN A 5 -9.09 9.63 30.14
N LEU A 6 -8.48 8.83 29.27
CA LEU A 6 -8.04 9.27 27.93
C LEU A 6 -9.20 9.82 27.10
N LEU A 7 -10.41 9.25 27.26
CA LEU A 7 -11.62 9.75 26.57
C LEU A 7 -12.01 11.16 27.04
N ALA A 8 -11.91 11.43 28.35
CA ALA A 8 -12.19 12.77 28.87
C ALA A 8 -11.14 13.78 28.40
N ARG A 9 -9.90 13.36 28.26
CA ARG A 9 -8.81 14.19 27.74
C ARG A 9 -9.02 14.49 26.25
N SER A 10 -9.37 13.50 25.43
CA SER A 10 -9.62 13.69 24.01
C SER A 10 -10.79 14.62 23.72
N LEU A 11 -11.84 14.57 24.54
CA LEU A 11 -12.97 15.53 24.45
C LEU A 11 -12.55 16.98 24.68
N ASN A 12 -11.57 17.21 25.57
CA ASN A 12 -11.09 18.57 25.88
C ASN A 12 -10.03 19.08 24.88
N THR A 13 -9.22 18.20 24.34
CA THR A 13 -8.09 18.56 23.44
C THR A 13 -8.41 18.42 21.96
N GLY A 14 -9.44 17.67 21.63
CA GLY A 14 -9.74 17.26 20.23
C GLY A 14 -8.72 16.26 19.67
N ILE A 15 -7.81 15.73 20.50
CA ILE A 15 -6.75 14.80 20.08
C ILE A 15 -6.96 13.46 20.78
N SER A 16 -7.12 12.41 19.99
CA SER A 16 -7.31 11.04 20.49
C SER A 16 -6.00 10.33 20.85
N GLY A 17 -4.88 10.79 20.30
CA GLY A 17 -3.59 10.12 20.39
C GLY A 17 -3.58 8.79 19.63
N THR A 18 -4.42 8.64 18.61
CA THR A 18 -4.56 7.40 17.86
C THR A 18 -4.47 7.66 16.34
N ILE A 19 -3.68 6.86 15.64
CA ILE A 19 -3.61 6.82 14.18
C ILE A 19 -4.28 5.54 13.69
N GLY A 20 -5.14 5.64 12.68
CA GLY A 20 -5.74 4.50 12.00
C GLY A 20 -4.86 4.02 10.86
N LEU A 21 -4.59 2.72 10.78
CA LEU A 21 -3.89 2.08 9.67
C LEU A 21 -4.79 1.04 9.01
N ILE A 22 -5.07 1.22 7.71
CA ILE A 22 -5.82 0.25 6.90
C ILE A 22 -4.86 -0.37 5.89
N ILE A 23 -4.72 -1.67 5.95
CA ILE A 23 -3.88 -2.47 5.06
C ILE A 23 -4.70 -3.57 4.38
N PRO A 24 -4.26 -4.10 3.24
CA PRO A 24 -4.94 -5.22 2.60
C PRO A 24 -4.99 -6.47 3.47
N ASP A 25 -3.86 -6.90 4.01
CA ASP A 25 -3.76 -8.12 4.80
C ASP A 25 -2.64 -8.02 5.84
N ILE A 26 -2.96 -8.25 7.12
CA ILE A 26 -1.98 -8.24 8.21
C ILE A 26 -1.05 -9.46 8.18
N THR A 27 -1.46 -10.54 7.51
CA THR A 27 -0.63 -11.74 7.37
C THR A 27 0.45 -11.60 6.29
N ASP A 28 0.28 -10.66 5.37
CA ASP A 28 1.31 -10.34 4.37
C ASP A 28 2.54 -9.74 5.05
N SER A 29 3.70 -10.34 4.78
CA SER A 29 4.97 -9.96 5.40
C SER A 29 5.42 -8.52 5.09
N PHE A 30 5.02 -7.96 3.96
CA PHE A 30 5.29 -6.57 3.62
C PHE A 30 4.47 -5.64 4.51
N TYR A 31 3.14 -5.83 4.53
CA TYR A 31 2.26 -4.95 5.31
C TYR A 31 2.48 -5.08 6.81
N SER A 32 2.76 -6.27 7.33
CA SER A 32 3.06 -6.46 8.75
C SER A 32 4.37 -5.78 9.18
N LYS A 33 5.40 -5.78 8.33
CA LYS A 33 6.65 -5.05 8.59
C LYS A 33 6.45 -3.54 8.55
N VAL A 34 5.66 -3.04 7.58
CA VAL A 34 5.30 -1.62 7.49
C VAL A 34 4.51 -1.20 8.73
N ALA A 35 3.49 -1.97 9.11
CA ALA A 35 2.68 -1.70 10.31
C ALA A 35 3.55 -1.63 11.56
N ARG A 36 4.49 -2.57 11.74
CA ARG A 36 5.43 -2.55 12.87
C ARG A 36 6.33 -1.32 12.90
N SER A 37 6.77 -0.87 11.73
CA SER A 37 7.60 0.34 11.63
C SER A 37 6.80 1.60 11.96
N ILE A 38 5.56 1.69 11.48
CA ILE A 38 4.66 2.80 11.79
C ILE A 38 4.31 2.80 13.28
N GLU A 39 4.01 1.65 13.88
CA GLU A 39 3.70 1.53 15.31
C GLU A 39 4.85 2.07 16.15
N LYS A 40 6.08 1.62 15.87
CA LYS A 40 7.27 2.07 16.59
C LYS A 40 7.48 3.57 16.50
N GLU A 41 7.29 4.16 15.33
CA GLU A 41 7.45 5.62 15.16
C GLU A 41 6.30 6.36 15.83
N ALA A 42 5.05 5.90 15.71
CA ALA A 42 3.89 6.48 16.37
C ALA A 42 4.07 6.52 17.89
N GLU A 43 4.58 5.44 18.51
CA GLU A 43 4.89 5.38 19.93
C GLU A 43 5.87 6.48 20.36
N THR A 44 6.92 6.76 19.56
CA THR A 44 7.89 7.83 19.88
C THR A 44 7.26 9.20 19.91
N GLN A 45 6.18 9.40 19.17
CA GLN A 45 5.41 10.64 19.07
C GLN A 45 4.20 10.67 20.02
N GLY A 46 4.03 9.65 20.87
CA GLY A 46 2.93 9.55 21.82
C GLY A 46 1.60 9.12 21.23
N TYR A 47 1.61 8.49 20.05
CA TYR A 47 0.43 7.94 19.38
C TYR A 47 0.34 6.42 19.54
N SER A 48 -0.89 5.93 19.62
CA SER A 48 -1.21 4.52 19.47
C SER A 48 -1.62 4.21 18.02
N LEU A 49 -1.38 3.00 17.55
CA LEU A 49 -1.79 2.56 16.22
C LEU A 49 -2.99 1.61 16.30
N MET A 50 -4.07 1.93 15.57
CA MET A 50 -5.21 1.05 15.37
C MET A 50 -5.14 0.44 13.97
N ILE A 51 -4.98 -0.88 13.88
CA ILE A 51 -4.74 -1.58 12.60
C ILE A 51 -6.00 -2.34 12.20
N CYS A 52 -6.38 -2.24 10.91
CA CYS A 52 -7.45 -3.02 10.30
C CYS A 52 -7.01 -3.59 8.94
N SER A 53 -7.47 -4.81 8.63
CA SER A 53 -7.26 -5.45 7.32
C SER A 53 -8.50 -5.34 6.45
N SER A 54 -8.35 -4.77 5.25
CA SER A 54 -9.45 -4.59 4.29
C SER A 54 -9.72 -5.83 3.43
N GLU A 55 -8.79 -6.79 3.40
CA GLU A 55 -8.80 -7.96 2.51
C GLU A 55 -8.93 -7.59 1.02
N SER A 56 -8.46 -6.40 0.68
CA SER A 56 -8.61 -5.78 -0.65
C SER A 56 -10.09 -5.62 -1.09
N GLU A 57 -11.03 -5.67 -0.14
CA GLU A 57 -12.47 -5.48 -0.37
C GLU A 57 -12.88 -4.02 -0.11
N ILE A 58 -13.47 -3.38 -1.10
CA ILE A 58 -13.88 -1.96 -1.04
C ILE A 58 -14.88 -1.68 0.09
N GLU A 59 -15.87 -2.55 0.25
CA GLU A 59 -16.90 -2.37 1.28
C GLU A 59 -16.32 -2.49 2.69
N ARG A 60 -15.33 -3.35 2.85
CA ARG A 60 -14.62 -3.52 4.11
C ARG A 60 -13.74 -2.31 4.40
N GLU A 61 -12.99 -1.82 3.43
CA GLU A 61 -12.19 -0.60 3.55
C GLU A 61 -13.07 0.61 3.93
N ASN A 62 -14.20 0.79 3.23
CA ASN A 62 -15.15 1.86 3.51
C ASN A 62 -15.71 1.78 4.93
N ARG A 63 -16.04 0.57 5.42
CA ARG A 63 -16.47 0.38 6.82
C ARG A 63 -15.38 0.77 7.82
N MET A 64 -14.12 0.47 7.53
CA MET A 64 -12.99 0.82 8.39
C MET A 64 -12.72 2.31 8.42
N ILE A 65 -12.81 2.98 7.28
CA ILE A 65 -12.71 4.45 7.22
C ILE A 65 -13.81 5.08 8.09
N ARG A 66 -15.07 4.64 7.96
CA ARG A 66 -16.16 5.14 8.80
C ARG A 66 -15.95 4.82 10.29
N LEU A 67 -15.43 3.63 10.62
CA LEU A 67 -15.09 3.26 11.98
C LEU A 67 -14.04 4.19 12.57
N PHE A 68 -12.97 4.47 11.83
CA PHE A 68 -11.90 5.37 12.29
C PHE A 68 -12.41 6.80 12.49
N LYS A 69 -13.25 7.30 11.59
CA LYS A 69 -13.93 8.59 11.79
C LYS A 69 -14.78 8.60 13.06
N ALA A 70 -15.59 7.54 13.27
CA ALA A 70 -16.43 7.43 14.47
C ALA A 70 -15.61 7.29 15.77
N LYS A 71 -14.42 6.71 15.70
CA LYS A 71 -13.45 6.64 16.78
C LYS A 71 -12.62 7.92 16.95
N GLN A 72 -12.80 8.89 16.06
CA GLN A 72 -12.08 10.16 16.06
C GLN A 72 -10.56 9.99 16.06
N VAL A 73 -10.03 9.04 15.28
CA VAL A 73 -8.58 8.91 15.13
C VAL A 73 -8.02 10.22 14.54
N ASP A 74 -6.81 10.60 14.93
CA ASP A 74 -6.22 11.89 14.56
C ASP A 74 -5.73 11.93 13.11
N GLY A 75 -5.57 10.75 12.47
CA GLY A 75 -5.22 10.62 11.08
C GLY A 75 -5.37 9.19 10.59
N ILE A 76 -5.44 9.02 9.28
CA ILE A 76 -5.58 7.71 8.63
C ILE A 76 -4.43 7.49 7.67
N ILE A 77 -3.77 6.33 7.80
CA ILE A 77 -2.82 5.82 6.83
C ILE A 77 -3.52 4.63 6.15
N VAL A 78 -3.57 4.61 4.83
CA VAL A 78 -4.26 3.54 4.09
C VAL A 78 -3.51 3.09 2.85
N ALA A 79 -3.41 1.77 2.67
CA ALA A 79 -3.07 1.15 1.39
C ALA A 79 -4.38 0.88 0.64
N PRO A 80 -4.83 1.79 -0.25
CA PRO A 80 -6.19 1.77 -0.75
C PRO A 80 -6.45 0.57 -1.65
N THR A 81 -7.68 0.07 -1.62
CA THR A 81 -8.15 -0.87 -2.62
C THR A 81 -8.25 -0.17 -3.99
N LYS A 82 -8.20 -0.93 -5.06
CA LYS A 82 -8.16 -0.41 -6.43
C LYS A 82 -9.32 0.55 -6.79
N VAL A 83 -10.45 0.45 -6.11
CA VAL A 83 -11.71 1.09 -6.50
C VAL A 83 -12.23 2.09 -5.45
N SER A 84 -11.59 2.19 -4.30
CA SER A 84 -12.04 2.98 -3.13
C SER A 84 -11.82 4.49 -3.27
N LYS A 85 -12.31 5.07 -4.38
CA LYS A 85 -12.12 6.50 -4.62
C LYS A 85 -13.04 7.39 -3.79
N ILE A 86 -14.29 6.96 -3.54
CA ILE A 86 -15.34 7.84 -2.99
C ILE A 86 -15.04 8.22 -1.54
N GLU A 87 -14.80 7.24 -0.66
CA GLU A 87 -14.54 7.54 0.76
C GLU A 87 -13.21 8.28 0.95
N ILE A 88 -12.18 7.95 0.16
CA ILE A 88 -10.90 8.67 0.16
C ILE A 88 -11.10 10.11 -0.33
N GLN A 89 -11.88 10.34 -1.39
CA GLN A 89 -12.24 11.68 -1.86
C GLN A 89 -13.00 12.48 -0.80
N ASN A 90 -13.88 11.82 -0.04
CA ASN A 90 -14.62 12.47 1.04
C ASN A 90 -13.67 12.90 2.16
N LEU A 91 -12.72 12.04 2.57
CA LEU A 91 -11.69 12.40 3.55
C LEU A 91 -10.86 13.62 3.10
N VAL A 92 -10.46 13.63 1.82
CA VAL A 92 -9.71 14.78 1.25
C VAL A 92 -10.54 16.06 1.27
N LYS A 93 -11.81 15.99 0.84
CA LYS A 93 -12.73 17.16 0.86
C LYS A 93 -13.00 17.70 2.25
N GLU A 94 -13.05 16.81 3.24
CA GLU A 94 -13.23 17.16 4.65
C GLU A 94 -11.93 17.69 5.31
N GLY A 95 -10.80 17.66 4.60
CA GLY A 95 -9.51 18.03 5.15
C GLY A 95 -9.00 17.07 6.24
N TYR A 96 -9.47 15.83 6.22
CA TYR A 96 -9.06 14.82 7.21
C TYR A 96 -7.58 14.46 7.00
N PRO A 97 -6.75 14.37 8.07
CA PRO A 97 -5.36 13.96 7.93
C PRO A 97 -5.24 12.56 7.33
N LEU A 98 -4.72 12.48 6.11
CA LEU A 98 -4.69 11.27 5.31
C LEU A 98 -3.34 11.10 4.62
N VAL A 99 -2.80 9.89 4.67
CA VAL A 99 -1.65 9.45 3.88
C VAL A 99 -1.99 8.14 3.19
N LEU A 100 -1.82 8.09 1.88
CA LEU A 100 -1.87 6.84 1.11
C LEU A 100 -0.47 6.20 1.10
N PHE A 101 -0.39 4.88 1.11
CA PHE A 101 0.89 4.21 0.92
C PHE A 101 0.75 2.96 0.04
N ASP A 102 1.87 2.52 -0.54
CA ASP A 102 1.94 1.40 -1.51
C ASP A 102 1.11 1.64 -2.78
N ARG A 103 -0.09 2.21 -2.64
CA ARG A 103 -1.01 2.52 -3.73
C ARG A 103 -1.51 3.95 -3.58
N TYR A 104 -1.76 4.62 -4.71
CA TYR A 104 -2.24 5.99 -4.73
C TYR A 104 -3.11 6.24 -5.97
N PHE A 105 -3.79 7.37 -5.99
CA PHE A 105 -4.61 7.82 -7.11
C PHE A 105 -3.98 9.10 -7.69
N PRO A 106 -3.37 9.06 -8.90
CA PRO A 106 -2.68 10.21 -9.48
C PRO A 106 -3.58 11.44 -9.65
N GLU A 107 -4.88 11.22 -9.83
CA GLU A 107 -5.89 12.26 -10.00
C GLU A 107 -6.33 12.92 -8.68
N MET A 108 -5.90 12.42 -7.53
CA MET A 108 -6.24 12.97 -6.22
C MET A 108 -5.07 13.74 -5.62
N GLN A 109 -5.35 14.92 -5.13
CA GLN A 109 -4.37 15.70 -4.38
C GLN A 109 -4.30 15.20 -2.93
N THR A 110 -3.48 14.17 -2.70
CA THR A 110 -3.25 13.54 -1.40
C THR A 110 -1.77 13.42 -1.09
N ASN A 111 -1.44 13.32 0.21
CA ASN A 111 -0.11 12.85 0.58
C ASN A 111 -0.01 11.35 0.33
N TYR A 112 1.10 10.90 -0.25
CA TYR A 112 1.32 9.48 -0.47
C TYR A 112 2.79 9.09 -0.35
N ILE A 113 3.02 7.83 0.00
CA ILE A 113 4.35 7.21 0.08
C ILE A 113 4.32 5.94 -0.76
N ILE A 114 5.16 5.88 -1.77
CA ILE A 114 5.35 4.72 -2.64
C ILE A 114 6.83 4.45 -2.80
N ILE A 115 7.18 3.19 -3.10
CA ILE A 115 8.53 2.86 -3.56
C ILE A 115 8.65 3.20 -5.05
N ASP A 116 9.86 3.44 -5.52
CA ASP A 116 10.14 3.56 -6.96
C ASP A 116 10.02 2.19 -7.63
N ASN A 117 8.80 1.83 -8.01
CA ASN A 117 8.50 0.54 -8.61
C ASN A 117 9.12 0.37 -10.00
N GLU A 118 9.14 1.43 -10.81
CA GLU A 118 9.73 1.40 -12.14
C GLU A 118 11.25 1.30 -12.07
N GLY A 119 11.90 2.21 -11.35
CA GLY A 119 13.35 2.23 -11.20
C GLY A 119 13.89 0.97 -10.55
N SER A 120 13.25 0.48 -9.49
CA SER A 120 13.67 -0.75 -8.83
C SER A 120 13.59 -1.98 -9.75
N SER A 121 12.53 -2.07 -10.56
CA SER A 121 12.39 -3.15 -11.55
C SER A 121 13.44 -3.02 -12.65
N TYR A 122 13.66 -1.82 -13.17
CA TYR A 122 14.69 -1.53 -14.17
C TYR A 122 16.08 -1.95 -13.66
N GLU A 123 16.48 -1.50 -12.48
CA GLU A 123 17.80 -1.81 -11.90
C GLU A 123 18.00 -3.31 -11.68
N LEU A 124 16.94 -4.02 -11.22
CA LEU A 124 16.99 -5.46 -11.05
C LEU A 124 17.23 -6.19 -12.38
N VAL A 125 16.45 -5.84 -13.41
CA VAL A 125 16.56 -6.46 -14.73
C VAL A 125 17.90 -6.12 -15.38
N LYS A 126 18.34 -4.87 -15.31
CA LYS A 126 19.65 -4.45 -15.77
C LYS A 126 20.77 -5.28 -15.13
N LYS A 127 20.72 -5.49 -13.82
CA LYS A 127 21.69 -6.33 -13.13
C LYS A 127 21.68 -7.78 -13.61
N MET A 128 20.50 -8.33 -13.94
CA MET A 128 20.40 -9.67 -14.54
C MET A 128 21.06 -9.71 -15.91
N ILE A 129 20.84 -8.69 -16.74
CA ILE A 129 21.46 -8.55 -18.08
C ILE A 129 22.97 -8.43 -17.96
N ASP A 130 23.47 -7.56 -17.08
CA ASP A 130 24.90 -7.36 -16.83
C ASP A 130 25.59 -8.67 -16.36
N ASN A 131 24.85 -9.56 -15.72
CA ASN A 131 25.30 -10.90 -15.33
C ASN A 131 25.15 -11.95 -16.45
N GLY A 132 24.81 -11.55 -17.67
CA GLY A 132 24.73 -12.43 -18.85
C GLY A 132 23.36 -13.03 -19.12
N SER A 133 22.32 -12.64 -18.42
CA SER A 133 20.96 -13.12 -18.72
C SER A 133 20.42 -12.43 -19.98
N SER A 134 20.05 -13.20 -21.01
CA SER A 134 19.45 -12.68 -22.24
C SER A 134 17.95 -13.02 -22.37
N LYS A 135 17.45 -13.91 -21.52
CA LYS A 135 16.04 -14.32 -21.50
C LYS A 135 15.51 -14.22 -20.07
N ILE A 136 14.74 -13.18 -19.81
CA ILE A 136 14.26 -12.81 -18.48
C ILE A 136 12.73 -12.75 -18.51
N ALA A 137 12.08 -13.46 -17.62
CA ALA A 137 10.63 -13.42 -17.46
C ALA A 137 10.23 -12.48 -16.31
N ILE A 138 9.04 -11.89 -16.41
CA ILE A 138 8.39 -11.17 -15.33
C ILE A 138 7.06 -11.83 -14.98
N ILE A 139 6.85 -12.08 -13.68
CA ILE A 139 5.57 -12.58 -13.17
C ILE A 139 4.98 -11.51 -12.26
N THR A 140 3.74 -11.13 -12.54
CA THR A 140 3.02 -10.13 -11.75
C THR A 140 1.71 -10.71 -11.23
N THR A 141 1.19 -10.15 -10.15
CA THR A 141 -0.09 -10.61 -9.59
C THR A 141 -1.18 -9.74 -10.15
N ASN A 142 -1.61 -8.73 -10.01
CA ASN A 142 -2.77 -7.99 -10.50
C ASN A 142 -2.37 -6.94 -11.56
N PRO A 143 -2.63 -7.20 -12.86
CA PRO A 143 -2.21 -6.31 -13.95
C PRO A 143 -2.89 -4.93 -13.92
N HIS A 144 -3.91 -4.79 -13.11
CA HIS A 144 -4.63 -3.53 -12.99
C HIS A 144 -4.10 -2.61 -11.87
N LEU A 145 -3.15 -3.07 -11.06
CA LEU A 145 -2.48 -2.21 -10.10
C LEU A 145 -1.41 -1.37 -10.80
N ARG A 146 -1.45 -0.06 -10.59
CA ARG A 146 -0.45 0.86 -11.17
C ARG A 146 0.98 0.47 -10.80
N THR A 147 1.21 0.04 -9.57
CA THR A 147 2.53 -0.42 -9.11
C THR A 147 3.05 -1.62 -9.91
N MET A 148 2.16 -2.53 -10.33
CA MET A 148 2.54 -3.65 -11.21
C MET A 148 2.86 -3.17 -12.62
N ASN A 149 2.10 -2.24 -13.16
CA ASN A 149 2.40 -1.63 -14.46
C ASN A 149 3.73 -0.92 -14.46
N MET A 150 4.03 -0.12 -13.43
CA MET A 150 5.33 0.54 -13.28
C MET A 150 6.49 -0.46 -13.25
N ARG A 151 6.34 -1.60 -12.58
CA ARG A 151 7.36 -2.67 -12.60
C ARG A 151 7.53 -3.27 -14.00
N ARG A 152 6.44 -3.47 -14.76
CA ARG A 152 6.50 -3.93 -16.15
C ARG A 152 7.16 -2.90 -17.07
N GLU A 153 6.89 -1.60 -16.85
CA GLU A 153 7.54 -0.51 -17.57
C GLU A 153 9.06 -0.50 -17.34
N GLY A 154 9.51 -0.62 -16.08
CA GLY A 154 10.93 -0.73 -15.74
C GLY A 154 11.61 -1.96 -16.34
N TYR A 155 10.95 -3.12 -16.29
CA TYR A 155 11.41 -4.35 -16.92
C TYR A 155 11.59 -4.16 -18.44
N ALA A 156 10.56 -3.66 -19.13
CA ALA A 156 10.61 -3.45 -20.57
C ALA A 156 11.69 -2.45 -20.99
N ARG A 157 11.82 -1.35 -20.24
CA ARG A 157 12.86 -0.35 -20.47
C ARG A 157 14.26 -0.95 -20.39
N ALA A 158 14.55 -1.76 -19.39
CA ALA A 158 15.88 -2.37 -19.25
C ALA A 158 16.22 -3.31 -20.42
N LEU A 159 15.25 -4.11 -20.91
CA LEU A 159 15.44 -4.95 -22.08
C LEU A 159 15.68 -4.14 -23.35
N ILE A 160 14.86 -3.12 -23.60
CA ILE A 160 14.97 -2.25 -24.80
C ILE A 160 16.34 -1.57 -24.84
N GLU A 161 16.80 -1.00 -23.75
CA GLU A 161 18.10 -0.33 -23.65
C GLU A 161 19.28 -1.28 -23.88
N ALA A 162 19.10 -2.56 -23.56
CA ALA A 162 20.08 -3.63 -23.81
C ALA A 162 19.94 -4.27 -25.21
N ASN A 163 19.06 -3.77 -26.08
CA ASN A 163 18.72 -4.36 -27.37
C ASN A 163 18.23 -5.82 -27.27
N LEU A 164 17.56 -6.17 -26.19
CA LEU A 164 16.91 -7.46 -26.01
C LEU A 164 15.42 -7.38 -26.36
N PRO A 165 14.81 -8.46 -26.88
CA PRO A 165 13.39 -8.46 -27.23
C PRO A 165 12.52 -8.42 -25.96
N VAL A 166 11.45 -7.63 -26.00
CA VAL A 166 10.36 -7.69 -25.02
C VAL A 166 9.37 -8.73 -25.51
N ASP A 167 9.57 -9.97 -25.07
CA ASP A 167 8.78 -11.14 -25.50
C ASP A 167 7.51 -11.28 -24.65
N PRO A 168 6.30 -11.21 -25.25
CA PRO A 168 5.04 -11.40 -24.53
C PRO A 168 4.92 -12.75 -23.82
N ASP A 169 5.55 -13.80 -24.33
CA ASP A 169 5.53 -15.14 -23.74
C ASP A 169 6.33 -15.22 -22.42
N LEU A 170 7.12 -14.18 -22.12
CA LEU A 170 7.83 -14.03 -20.87
C LEU A 170 7.11 -13.17 -19.84
N TYR A 171 5.84 -12.80 -20.11
CA TYR A 171 4.96 -12.14 -19.14
C TYR A 171 4.03 -13.18 -18.51
N GLY A 172 4.20 -13.42 -17.22
CA GLY A 172 3.30 -14.27 -16.45
C GLY A 172 2.40 -13.45 -15.55
N GLU A 173 1.15 -13.88 -15.41
CA GLU A 173 0.21 -13.36 -14.43
C GLU A 173 -0.24 -14.49 -13.52
N VAL A 174 -0.20 -14.21 -12.19
CA VAL A 174 -0.66 -15.16 -11.18
C VAL A 174 -1.78 -14.47 -10.40
N THR A 175 -2.92 -15.13 -10.26
CA THR A 175 -3.98 -14.62 -9.41
C THR A 175 -3.60 -14.83 -7.93
N PHE A 176 -4.14 -14.01 -7.04
CA PHE A 176 -3.91 -14.17 -5.61
C PHE A 176 -4.37 -15.55 -5.11
N VAL A 177 -5.46 -16.07 -5.67
CA VAL A 177 -6.00 -17.42 -5.38
C VAL A 177 -5.03 -18.53 -5.79
N ASP A 178 -4.35 -18.37 -6.93
CA ASP A 178 -3.37 -19.35 -7.41
C ASP A 178 -2.11 -19.34 -6.54
N TYR A 179 -1.71 -18.15 -6.05
CA TYR A 179 -0.60 -18.00 -5.13
C TYR A 179 -0.86 -18.70 -3.79
N GLU A 180 -2.04 -18.51 -3.18
CA GLU A 180 -2.40 -19.17 -1.92
C GLU A 180 -2.52 -20.70 -2.07
N LYS A 181 -2.94 -21.18 -3.23
CA LYS A 181 -3.08 -22.62 -3.52
C LYS A 181 -1.79 -23.28 -3.98
N ASN A 182 -0.67 -22.54 -4.09
CA ASN A 182 0.60 -23.03 -4.64
C ASN A 182 0.44 -23.68 -6.04
N VAL A 183 -0.56 -23.24 -6.82
CA VAL A 183 -0.81 -23.78 -8.17
C VAL A 183 -0.03 -22.92 -9.16
N PHE A 184 1.25 -23.21 -9.30
CA PHE A 184 2.04 -22.71 -10.42
C PHE A 184 1.90 -23.72 -11.56
N LYS A 185 1.15 -23.39 -12.60
CA LYS A 185 1.11 -24.15 -13.85
C LYS A 185 2.09 -23.57 -14.86
#